data_34418658e3a137d16dbfc72a94779df4
#
_entry.id   34418658e3a137d16dbfc72a94779df4
#
_cell.length_a   1.000
_cell.length_b   1.000
_cell.length_c   1.000
_cell.angle_alpha   90.00
_cell.angle_beta   90.00
_cell.angle_gamma   90.00
#
_symmetry.space_group_name_H-M   'P 1'
#
loop_
_entity.id
_entity.type
_entity.pdbx_description
1 polymer ?
#
loop_
_entity_poly.entity_id
_entity_poly.type
_entity_poly.pdbx_seq_one_letter_code
_entity_poly.pdbx_strand_id
1 'polypeptide(L)'
;MTNKSEGTSKALTTFIDPSLCWDDLDWFASITSMKIVLKGIGTAEDAVMALEHDAVAGVMLSNHGGRQLDGARSAIEVLPEVMEALREHDL
;
A
#
# COMPACT_ATOMS: atom_id res chain seq x y z
N MET A 1 34.36 -3.26 11.39
CA MET A 1 33.89 -4.31 10.48
C MET A 1 32.35 -4.26 10.41
N THR A 2 31.82 -4.13 9.24
CA THR A 2 30.39 -4.04 9.07
C THR A 2 29.77 -5.44 9.04
N ASN A 3 28.68 -5.62 9.79
CA ASN A 3 27.90 -6.84 9.77
C ASN A 3 27.19 -6.94 8.41
N LYS A 4 27.16 -8.14 7.80
CA LYS A 4 26.51 -8.35 6.50
C LYS A 4 25.01 -7.99 6.52
N SER A 5 24.30 -8.34 7.61
CA SER A 5 22.89 -8.01 7.77
C SER A 5 22.67 -6.50 7.81
N GLU A 6 23.55 -5.80 8.53
CA GLU A 6 23.48 -4.35 8.65
C GLU A 6 23.75 -3.67 7.31
N GLY A 7 24.75 -4.14 6.56
CA GLY A 7 25.07 -3.64 5.23
C GLY A 7 23.94 -3.87 4.24
N THR A 8 23.29 -5.05 4.28
CA THR A 8 22.18 -5.38 3.42
C THR A 8 20.97 -4.50 3.72
N SER A 9 20.63 -4.33 4.99
CA SER A 9 19.50 -3.47 5.40
C SER A 9 19.72 -2.03 4.96
N LYS A 10 20.95 -1.53 5.11
CA LYS A 10 21.28 -0.17 4.69
C LYS A 10 21.17 -0.01 3.19
N ALA A 11 21.62 -0.99 2.42
CA ALA A 11 21.51 -0.96 0.96
C ALA A 11 20.05 -0.96 0.51
N LEU A 12 19.22 -1.80 1.10
CA LEU A 12 17.80 -1.85 0.79
C LEU A 12 17.11 -0.52 1.12
N THR A 13 17.42 0.06 2.27
CA THR A 13 16.88 1.34 2.69
C THR A 13 17.25 2.45 1.71
N THR A 14 18.44 2.40 1.13
CA THR A 14 18.91 3.38 0.15
C THR A 14 18.06 3.36 -1.13
N PHE A 15 17.52 2.19 -1.52
CA PHE A 15 16.70 2.05 -2.72
C PHE A 15 15.21 2.33 -2.48
N ILE A 16 14.80 2.48 -1.22
CA ILE A 16 13.42 2.81 -0.89
C ILE A 16 13.29 4.33 -0.83
N ASP A 17 12.39 4.88 -1.64
CA ASP A 17 12.13 6.31 -1.62
C ASP A 17 11.04 6.62 -0.58
N PRO A 18 11.38 7.29 0.53
CA PRO A 18 10.41 7.59 1.56
C PRO A 18 9.41 8.69 1.16
N SER A 19 9.62 9.35 0.02
CA SER A 19 8.71 10.37 -0.50
C SER A 19 7.61 9.80 -1.38
N LEU A 20 7.56 8.48 -1.56
CA LEU A 20 6.54 7.82 -2.36
C LEU A 20 5.15 8.19 -1.84
N CYS A 21 4.27 8.65 -2.71
CA CYS A 21 2.95 9.14 -2.35
C CYS A 21 1.92 8.85 -3.44
N TRP A 22 0.67 9.26 -3.23
CA TRP A 22 -0.42 9.00 -4.17
C TRP A 22 -0.14 9.53 -5.59
N ASP A 23 0.55 10.65 -5.71
CA ASP A 23 0.86 11.24 -7.03
C ASP A 23 1.78 10.34 -7.86
N ASP A 24 2.55 9.47 -7.23
CA ASP A 24 3.45 8.56 -7.92
C ASP A 24 2.71 7.47 -8.70
N LEU A 25 1.44 7.24 -8.41
CA LEU A 25 0.62 6.27 -9.13
C LEU A 25 0.49 6.63 -10.61
N ASP A 26 0.35 7.92 -10.91
CA ASP A 26 0.27 8.39 -12.30
C ASP A 26 1.56 8.11 -13.03
N TRP A 27 2.69 8.32 -12.36
CA TRP A 27 4.00 8.03 -12.95
C TRP A 27 4.16 6.53 -13.23
N PHE A 28 3.80 5.67 -12.27
CA PHE A 28 3.85 4.22 -12.47
C PHE A 28 2.97 3.81 -13.65
N ALA A 29 1.78 4.36 -13.74
CA ALA A 29 0.86 4.04 -14.84
C ALA A 29 1.45 4.46 -16.21
N SER A 30 2.27 5.51 -16.24
CA SER A 30 2.88 5.99 -17.47
C SER A 30 3.99 5.09 -18.00
N ILE A 31 4.60 4.25 -17.15
CA ILE A 31 5.74 3.41 -17.52
C ILE A 31 5.39 1.92 -17.64
N THR A 32 4.15 1.53 -17.35
CA THR A 32 3.75 0.13 -17.44
C THR A 32 2.32 0.01 -17.96
N SER A 33 2.06 -1.07 -18.69
CA SER A 33 0.70 -1.45 -19.10
C SER A 33 0.10 -2.48 -18.15
N MET A 34 0.85 -2.91 -17.13
CA MET A 34 0.35 -3.87 -16.15
C MET A 34 -0.65 -3.20 -15.20
N LYS A 35 -1.57 -4.01 -14.69
CA LYS A 35 -2.52 -3.54 -13.69
C LYS A 35 -1.79 -3.28 -12.37
N ILE A 36 -2.16 -2.19 -11.71
CA ILE A 36 -1.56 -1.80 -10.43
C ILE A 36 -2.49 -2.23 -9.31
N VAL A 37 -1.94 -2.96 -8.35
CA VAL A 37 -2.64 -3.36 -7.13
C VAL A 37 -1.86 -2.80 -5.95
N LEU A 38 -2.53 -2.02 -5.11
CA LEU A 38 -1.88 -1.44 -3.92
C LEU A 38 -2.04 -2.39 -2.74
N LYS A 39 -0.91 -2.75 -2.17
CA LYS A 39 -0.85 -3.61 -0.98
C LYS A 39 -0.56 -2.77 0.26
N GLY A 40 -1.07 -3.21 1.39
CA GLY A 40 -0.82 -2.52 2.66
C GLY A 40 -1.91 -1.53 3.04
N ILE A 41 -3.03 -1.57 2.35
CA ILE A 41 -4.18 -0.74 2.69
C ILE A 41 -4.76 -1.23 4.02
N GLY A 42 -4.88 -0.32 4.98
CA GLY A 42 -5.34 -0.66 6.32
C GLY A 42 -6.53 0.16 6.81
N THR A 43 -7.06 1.05 5.99
CA THR A 43 -8.22 1.88 6.35
C THR A 43 -9.20 1.96 5.19
N ALA A 44 -10.47 2.23 5.52
CA ALA A 44 -11.51 2.43 4.51
C ALA A 44 -11.22 3.66 3.66
N GLU A 45 -10.72 4.72 4.28
CA GLU A 45 -10.39 5.97 3.59
C GLU A 45 -9.32 5.77 2.53
N ASP A 46 -8.27 5.02 2.86
CA ASP A 46 -7.20 4.74 1.91
C ASP A 46 -7.67 3.85 0.77
N ALA A 47 -8.55 2.88 1.05
CA ALA A 47 -9.13 2.02 0.02
C ALA A 47 -9.95 2.82 -0.98
N VAL A 48 -10.79 3.73 -0.51
CA VAL A 48 -11.58 4.61 -1.37
C VAL A 48 -10.66 5.50 -2.20
N MET A 49 -9.68 6.13 -1.56
CA MET A 49 -8.73 7.00 -2.24
C MET A 49 -7.96 6.25 -3.33
N ALA A 50 -7.53 5.02 -3.02
CA ALA A 50 -6.80 4.19 -3.98
C ALA A 50 -7.66 3.85 -5.20
N LEU A 51 -8.90 3.40 -4.98
CA LEU A 51 -9.76 2.94 -6.06
C LEU A 51 -10.43 4.07 -6.84
N GLU A 52 -10.35 5.30 -6.36
CA GLU A 52 -10.71 6.49 -7.14
C GLU A 52 -9.67 6.82 -8.21
N HIS A 53 -8.45 6.31 -8.07
CA HIS A 53 -7.42 6.43 -9.09
C HIS A 53 -7.69 5.45 -10.24
N ASP A 54 -7.81 5.97 -11.45
CA ASP A 54 -8.06 5.13 -12.64
C ASP A 54 -6.94 4.11 -12.87
N ALA A 55 -5.72 4.44 -12.46
CA ALA A 55 -4.57 3.56 -12.63
C ALA A 55 -4.59 2.34 -11.72
N VAL A 56 -5.38 2.37 -10.63
CA VAL A 56 -5.40 1.29 -9.63
C VAL A 56 -6.52 0.31 -9.97
N ALA A 57 -6.14 -0.95 -10.19
CA ALA A 57 -7.08 -2.02 -10.50
C ALA A 57 -7.64 -2.71 -9.26
N GLY A 58 -6.96 -2.61 -8.13
CA GLY A 58 -7.41 -3.24 -6.90
C GLY A 58 -6.55 -2.88 -5.72
N VAL A 59 -7.00 -3.27 -4.54
CA VAL A 59 -6.26 -3.09 -3.30
C VAL A 59 -6.17 -4.41 -2.55
N MET A 60 -5.10 -4.56 -1.78
CA MET A 60 -4.89 -5.72 -0.92
C MET A 60 -4.76 -5.21 0.51
N LEU A 61 -5.68 -5.61 1.37
CA LEU A 61 -5.65 -5.23 2.78
C LEU A 61 -4.51 -5.97 3.47
N SER A 62 -3.71 -5.23 4.22
CA SER A 62 -2.58 -5.83 4.92
C SER A 62 -2.06 -4.88 5.99
N ASN A 63 -1.65 -5.44 7.13
CA ASN A 63 -0.88 -4.71 8.13
C ASN A 63 0.59 -5.14 8.11
N HIS A 64 1.02 -5.73 7.01
CA HIS A 64 2.39 -6.20 6.82
C HIS A 64 2.81 -7.22 7.88
N GLY A 65 1.89 -8.10 8.27
CA GLY A 65 2.14 -9.10 9.31
C GLY A 65 2.40 -8.48 10.69
N GLY A 66 1.94 -7.25 10.92
CA GLY A 66 2.18 -6.54 12.18
C GLY A 66 3.60 -6.01 12.34
N ARG A 67 4.41 -6.04 11.30
CA ARG A 67 5.84 -5.75 11.38
C ARG A 67 6.20 -4.27 11.20
N GLN A 68 5.31 -3.49 10.59
CA GLN A 68 5.59 -2.09 10.28
C GLN A 68 5.04 -1.14 11.34
N LEU A 69 3.86 -1.39 11.85
CA LEU A 69 3.20 -0.55 12.83
C LEU A 69 2.63 -1.43 13.93
N ASP A 70 3.12 -1.24 15.15
CA ASP A 70 2.62 -1.98 16.30
C ASP A 70 1.19 -1.53 16.62
N GLY A 71 0.32 -2.49 16.94
CA GLY A 71 -1.07 -2.22 17.25
C GLY A 71 -1.97 -1.94 16.06
N ALA A 72 -1.46 -2.09 14.82
CA ALA A 72 -2.30 -1.95 13.63
C ALA A 72 -3.35 -3.07 13.58
N ARG A 73 -4.57 -2.71 13.17
CA ARG A 73 -5.65 -3.71 13.04
C ARG A 73 -5.33 -4.71 11.92
N SER A 74 -5.78 -5.94 12.08
CA SER A 74 -5.60 -6.97 11.06
C SER A 74 -6.46 -6.68 9.83
N ALA A 75 -6.07 -7.26 8.70
CA ALA A 75 -6.83 -7.09 7.45
C ALA A 75 -8.27 -7.56 7.59
N ILE A 76 -8.50 -8.69 8.28
CA ILE A 76 -9.84 -9.25 8.44
C ILE A 76 -10.73 -8.37 9.30
N GLU A 77 -10.16 -7.65 10.28
CA GLU A 77 -10.93 -6.71 11.10
C GLU A 77 -11.37 -5.48 10.33
N VAL A 78 -10.54 -5.05 9.38
CA VAL A 78 -10.79 -3.84 8.57
C VAL A 78 -11.71 -4.12 7.38
N LEU A 79 -11.76 -5.36 6.92
CA LEU A 79 -12.47 -5.73 5.70
C LEU A 79 -13.94 -5.27 5.66
N PRO A 80 -14.76 -5.45 6.71
CA PRO A 80 -16.15 -4.99 6.65
C PRO A 80 -16.28 -3.48 6.43
N GLU A 81 -15.44 -2.69 7.08
CA GLU A 81 -15.45 -1.23 6.92
C GLU A 81 -15.09 -0.82 5.50
N VAL A 82 -14.08 -1.50 4.94
CA VAL A 82 -13.63 -1.23 3.57
C VAL A 82 -14.73 -1.57 2.58
N MET A 83 -15.35 -2.74 2.71
CA MET A 83 -16.42 -3.15 1.80
C MET A 83 -17.61 -2.20 1.86
N GLU A 84 -17.99 -1.73 3.04
CA GLU A 84 -19.06 -0.77 3.20
C GLU A 84 -18.74 0.57 2.52
N ALA A 85 -17.53 1.08 2.76
CA ALA A 85 -17.08 2.33 2.16
C ALA A 85 -17.02 2.26 0.64
N LEU A 86 -16.54 1.14 0.08
CA LEU A 86 -16.48 0.95 -1.37
C LEU A 86 -17.88 0.91 -1.97
N ARG A 87 -18.81 0.27 -1.28
CA ARG A 87 -20.21 0.22 -1.73
C ARG A 87 -20.84 1.60 -1.74
N GLU A 88 -20.60 2.41 -0.70
CA GLU A 88 -21.11 3.78 -0.62
C GLU A 88 -20.57 4.67 -1.73
N HIS A 89 -19.33 4.43 -2.17
CA HIS A 89 -18.69 5.20 -3.23
C HIS A 89 -18.82 4.55 -4.61
N ASP A 90 -19.57 3.45 -4.71
CA ASP A 90 -19.81 2.74 -5.97
C ASP A 90 -18.49 2.26 -6.63
N LEU A 91 -17.63 1.72 -5.82
CA LEU A 91 -16.31 1.24 -6.25
C LEU A 91 -16.18 -0.29 -6.22
#